data_15a6052d0bd9644d9ab731f18a9ba4b5
#
_entry.id   15a6052d0bd9644d9ab731f18a9ba4b5
#
_cell.length_a   1.000
_cell.length_b   1.000
_cell.length_c   1.000
_cell.angle_alpha   90.00
_cell.angle_beta   90.00
_cell.angle_gamma   90.00
#
_symmetry.space_group_name_H-M   'P 1'
#
loop_
_entity.id
_entity.type
_entity.pdbx_description
1 polymer ?
#
loop_
_entity_poly.entity_id
_entity_poly.type
_entity_poly.pdbx_seq_one_letter_code
_entity_poly.pdbx_strand_id
1 'polypeptide(L)'
;MKKRLLSVFLCLCMVFGLVPATVWAETTNGHTHYLCGGSPCNGSGHENETYKTTFEKEIKQEGNTLKIGGESWAPTKGSNDTFYILPAGTYYLGSDISPNYTIRIEENVTLCLNGHKITGANGMDAIKLTGGSFTLTDCQNSGKITHASGNTGRGVYVSSGTFNMSGGSITGNKAQDAQGRGGGVYVYKNAEFTMTGGSITDNAASSNENKSYGGGVYS
;
A
#
# COMPACT_ATOMS: atom_id res chain seq x y z
N MET A 1 3.36 -45.76 52.96
CA MET A 1 2.84 -44.46 52.56
C MET A 1 3.69 -43.73 51.51
N LYS A 2 5.03 -43.88 51.46
CA LYS A 2 5.92 -43.15 50.50
C LYS A 2 5.71 -43.57 49.01
N LYS A 3 5.32 -44.78 48.68
CA LYS A 3 5.12 -45.24 47.28
C LYS A 3 3.84 -44.71 46.62
N ARG A 4 2.80 -44.38 47.36
CA ARG A 4 1.55 -43.83 46.83
C ARG A 4 1.63 -42.32 46.52
N LEU A 5 2.45 -41.61 47.28
CA LEU A 5 2.72 -40.18 47.02
C LEU A 5 3.50 -39.94 45.71
N LEU A 6 4.46 -40.84 45.42
CA LEU A 6 5.27 -40.78 44.22
C LEU A 6 4.44 -40.99 42.94
N SER A 7 3.46 -41.94 43.03
CA SER A 7 2.56 -42.21 41.91
C SER A 7 1.60 -41.06 41.61
N VAL A 8 1.10 -40.38 42.63
CA VAL A 8 0.22 -39.19 42.45
C VAL A 8 1.00 -38.03 41.87
N PHE A 9 2.28 -37.83 42.29
CA PHE A 9 3.11 -36.77 41.75
C PHE A 9 3.49 -37.02 40.28
N LEU A 10 3.76 -38.26 39.91
CA LEU A 10 4.06 -38.64 38.52
C LEU A 10 2.81 -38.47 37.63
N CYS A 11 1.62 -38.79 38.14
CA CYS A 11 0.37 -38.58 37.41
C CYS A 11 0.03 -37.10 37.22
N LEU A 12 0.33 -36.26 38.21
CA LEU A 12 0.14 -34.82 38.11
C LEU A 12 1.10 -34.16 37.06
N CYS A 13 2.35 -34.66 37.01
CA CYS A 13 3.30 -34.15 36.00
C CYS A 13 2.90 -34.55 34.55
N MET A 14 2.25 -35.73 34.36
CA MET A 14 1.77 -36.14 33.05
C MET A 14 0.54 -35.35 32.59
N VAL A 15 -0.29 -34.88 33.51
CA VAL A 15 -1.48 -34.07 33.17
C VAL A 15 -1.07 -32.64 32.76
N PHE A 16 0.01 -32.10 33.35
CA PHE A 16 0.56 -30.81 32.93
C PHE A 16 1.40 -30.87 31.64
N GLY A 17 1.89 -32.06 31.25
CA GLY A 17 2.63 -32.25 30.01
C GLY A 17 1.74 -32.45 28.76
N LEU A 18 0.42 -32.60 28.95
CA LEU A 18 -0.60 -32.76 27.90
C LEU A 18 -1.48 -31.51 27.71
N VAL A 19 -1.13 -30.39 28.28
CA VAL A 19 -1.65 -29.15 27.74
C VAL A 19 -1.08 -29.09 26.34
N PRO A 20 -1.89 -29.24 25.25
CA PRO A 20 -1.40 -28.92 23.96
C PRO A 20 -0.88 -27.49 24.11
N ALA A 21 0.40 -27.29 23.82
CA ALA A 21 0.83 -25.96 23.50
C ALA A 21 -0.16 -25.53 22.40
N THR A 22 -1.19 -24.81 22.79
CA THR A 22 -1.89 -23.95 21.86
C THR A 22 -0.77 -23.04 21.41
N VAL A 23 -0.07 -23.47 20.37
CA VAL A 23 0.62 -22.58 19.51
C VAL A 23 -0.51 -21.62 19.15
N TRP A 24 -0.52 -20.48 19.82
CA TRP A 24 -1.13 -19.31 19.28
C TRP A 24 -0.35 -19.12 17.98
N ALA A 25 -0.80 -19.79 16.92
CA ALA A 25 -0.52 -19.32 15.61
C ALA A 25 -1.04 -17.89 15.68
N GLU A 26 -0.13 -16.94 15.89
CA GLU A 26 -0.38 -15.60 15.44
C GLU A 26 -0.88 -15.85 14.03
N THR A 27 -2.17 -15.69 13.85
CA THR A 27 -2.72 -15.49 12.54
C THR A 27 -2.02 -14.22 12.08
N THR A 28 -0.85 -14.41 11.49
CA THR A 28 -0.30 -13.38 10.64
C THR A 28 -1.43 -13.16 9.66
N ASN A 29 -2.20 -12.11 9.85
CA ASN A 29 -3.23 -11.67 8.92
C ASN A 29 -2.54 -11.24 7.61
N GLY A 30 -1.56 -12.02 7.18
CA GLY A 30 -0.80 -11.84 5.99
C GLY A 30 -1.73 -12.06 4.81
N HIS A 31 -2.05 -10.99 4.14
CA HIS A 31 -2.77 -11.01 2.90
C HIS A 31 -1.84 -11.60 1.82
N THR A 32 -2.18 -12.76 1.32
CA THR A 32 -1.34 -13.50 0.37
C THR A 32 -1.84 -13.30 -1.05
N HIS A 33 -0.94 -12.98 -1.95
CA HIS A 33 -1.20 -12.84 -3.38
C HIS A 33 -0.36 -13.82 -4.19
N TYR A 34 -0.93 -14.21 -5.32
CA TYR A 34 -0.18 -14.84 -6.39
C TYR A 34 0.10 -13.78 -7.46
N LEU A 35 1.38 -13.58 -7.78
CA LEU A 35 1.80 -12.68 -8.85
C LEU A 35 2.19 -13.51 -10.06
N CYS A 36 1.34 -13.54 -11.07
CA CYS A 36 1.57 -14.27 -12.31
C CYS A 36 2.07 -13.33 -13.39
N GLY A 37 3.33 -13.47 -13.77
CA GLY A 37 3.91 -12.59 -14.80
C GLY A 37 3.87 -11.10 -14.44
N GLY A 38 3.93 -10.78 -13.15
CA GLY A 38 3.83 -9.41 -12.65
C GLY A 38 2.40 -8.90 -12.41
N SER A 39 1.38 -9.69 -12.70
CA SER A 39 -0.03 -9.33 -12.47
C SER A 39 -0.65 -10.19 -11.36
N PRO A 40 -1.53 -9.64 -10.52
CA PRO A 40 -2.27 -10.40 -9.54
C PRO A 40 -3.13 -11.46 -10.23
N CYS A 41 -3.15 -12.68 -9.69
CA CYS A 41 -4.05 -13.73 -10.15
C CYS A 41 -4.76 -14.39 -8.96
N ASN A 42 -5.85 -15.11 -9.23
CA ASN A 42 -6.64 -15.81 -8.22
C ASN A 42 -5.95 -17.07 -7.64
N GLY A 43 -4.72 -17.35 -8.06
CA GLY A 43 -3.97 -18.55 -7.63
C GLY A 43 -4.41 -19.85 -8.31
N SER A 44 -5.43 -19.82 -9.17
CA SER A 44 -5.89 -21.01 -9.89
C SER A 44 -4.86 -21.44 -10.94
N GLY A 45 -4.35 -22.65 -10.80
CA GLY A 45 -3.31 -23.21 -11.67
C GLY A 45 -1.87 -22.85 -11.27
N HIS A 46 -1.68 -22.18 -10.14
CA HIS A 46 -0.36 -21.78 -9.63
C HIS A 46 -0.07 -22.44 -8.29
N GLU A 47 0.17 -23.72 -8.31
CA GLU A 47 0.53 -24.48 -7.10
C GLU A 47 1.98 -24.28 -6.65
N ASN A 48 2.79 -23.54 -7.43
CA ASN A 48 4.19 -23.25 -7.13
C ASN A 48 4.31 -22.02 -6.21
N GLU A 49 4.87 -22.22 -5.04
CA GLU A 49 5.15 -21.20 -4.01
C GLU A 49 5.98 -20.01 -4.51
N THR A 50 6.68 -20.15 -5.66
CA THR A 50 7.53 -19.12 -6.27
C THR A 50 6.78 -17.83 -6.65
N TYR A 51 5.46 -17.91 -6.81
CA TYR A 51 4.62 -16.76 -7.19
C TYR A 51 3.81 -16.19 -6.02
N LYS A 52 4.00 -16.73 -4.81
CA LYS A 52 3.27 -16.30 -3.62
C LYS A 52 4.03 -15.17 -2.94
N THR A 53 3.40 -14.01 -2.85
CA THR A 53 3.90 -12.87 -2.07
C THR A 53 2.97 -12.63 -0.88
N THR A 54 3.52 -12.63 0.32
CA THR A 54 2.78 -12.31 1.54
C THR A 54 2.93 -10.81 1.83
N PHE A 55 1.80 -10.13 1.97
CA PHE A 55 1.75 -8.75 2.41
C PHE A 55 1.58 -8.74 3.92
N GLU A 56 2.60 -8.27 4.63
CA GLU A 56 2.74 -8.51 6.07
C GLU A 56 1.96 -7.51 6.92
N LYS A 57 1.79 -6.28 6.45
CA LYS A 57 1.24 -5.20 7.27
C LYS A 57 -0.02 -4.59 6.67
N GLU A 58 -1.07 -4.59 7.47
CA GLU A 58 -2.31 -3.90 7.15
C GLU A 58 -2.14 -2.38 7.30
N ILE A 59 -2.63 -1.63 6.32
CA ILE A 59 -2.86 -0.18 6.43
C ILE A 59 -4.37 0.03 6.49
N LYS A 60 -4.85 0.69 7.52
CA LYS A 60 -6.27 1.03 7.67
C LYS A 60 -6.47 2.40 8.31
N GLN A 61 -7.68 2.90 8.16
CA GLN A 61 -8.13 4.11 8.84
C GLN A 61 -9.21 3.78 9.87
N GLU A 62 -9.01 4.23 11.10
CA GLU A 62 -9.98 4.14 12.19
C GLU A 62 -10.34 5.57 12.65
N GLY A 63 -11.53 6.02 12.28
CA GLY A 63 -11.91 7.43 12.46
C GLY A 63 -10.95 8.36 11.68
N ASN A 64 -10.26 9.22 12.38
CA ASN A 64 -9.28 10.15 11.79
C ASN A 64 -7.83 9.67 11.91
N THR A 65 -7.60 8.45 12.40
CA THR A 65 -6.26 7.91 12.63
C THR A 65 -5.92 6.86 11.58
N LEU A 66 -4.80 7.04 10.91
CA LEU A 66 -4.19 6.00 10.08
C LEU A 66 -3.39 5.04 10.94
N LYS A 67 -3.39 3.77 10.58
CA LYS A 67 -2.65 2.71 11.28
C LYS A 67 -1.90 1.82 10.29
N ILE A 68 -0.74 1.32 10.74
CA ILE A 68 0.04 0.28 10.06
C ILE A 68 0.26 -0.86 11.05
N GLY A 69 -0.19 -2.08 10.71
CA GLY A 69 -0.05 -3.25 11.59
C GLY A 69 -0.69 -3.06 12.98
N GLY A 70 -1.76 -2.28 13.06
CA GLY A 70 -2.44 -1.94 14.31
C GLY A 70 -1.90 -0.70 15.03
N GLU A 71 -0.68 -0.27 14.74
CA GLU A 71 -0.04 0.89 15.37
C GLU A 71 -0.42 2.20 14.67
N SER A 72 -0.51 3.30 15.43
CA SER A 72 -0.77 4.64 14.90
C SER A 72 0.30 5.08 13.91
N TRP A 73 -0.13 5.44 12.69
CA TRP A 73 0.74 6.00 11.68
C TRP A 73 0.59 7.53 11.69
N ALA A 74 1.52 8.19 12.37
CA ALA A 74 1.53 9.64 12.52
C ALA A 74 2.26 10.32 11.34
N PRO A 75 1.81 11.52 10.94
CA PRO A 75 2.54 12.28 9.93
C PRO A 75 3.87 12.81 10.47
N THR A 76 4.84 12.90 9.58
CA THR A 76 6.17 13.47 9.83
C THR A 76 6.19 14.92 9.35
N LYS A 77 6.73 15.81 10.17
CA LYS A 77 6.92 17.22 9.81
C LYS A 77 8.30 17.40 9.16
N GLY A 78 8.30 17.77 7.90
CA GLY A 78 9.49 18.21 7.18
C GLY A 78 9.78 19.69 7.41
N SER A 79 10.77 20.23 6.68
CA SER A 79 11.15 21.66 6.78
C SER A 79 10.03 22.59 6.30
N ASN A 80 9.35 22.22 5.20
CA ASN A 80 8.34 23.04 4.54
C ASN A 80 7.02 22.30 4.26
N ASP A 81 6.95 21.02 4.58
CA ASP A 81 5.81 20.16 4.31
C ASP A 81 5.56 19.17 5.47
N THR A 82 4.38 18.60 5.47
CA THR A 82 4.02 17.50 6.36
C THR A 82 3.57 16.34 5.48
N PHE A 83 3.97 15.13 5.82
CA PHE A 83 3.70 13.94 5.02
C PHE A 83 3.69 12.68 5.89
N TYR A 84 3.12 11.60 5.36
CA TYR A 84 3.26 10.28 5.97
C TYR A 84 4.42 9.55 5.31
N ILE A 85 5.41 9.06 6.07
CA ILE A 85 6.44 8.16 5.54
C ILE A 85 5.86 6.75 5.58
N LEU A 86 5.82 6.06 4.43
CA LEU A 86 5.58 4.63 4.37
C LEU A 86 6.93 3.93 4.34
N PRO A 87 7.33 3.24 5.44
CA PRO A 87 8.63 2.57 5.51
C PRO A 87 8.77 1.45 4.48
N ALA A 88 10.00 0.96 4.27
CA ALA A 88 10.23 -0.22 3.46
C ALA A 88 9.39 -1.41 3.93
N GLY A 89 8.81 -2.15 2.98
CA GLY A 89 8.00 -3.33 3.32
C GLY A 89 6.90 -3.66 2.33
N THR A 90 6.10 -4.63 2.72
CA THR A 90 4.94 -5.12 1.96
C THR A 90 3.66 -4.85 2.74
N TYR A 91 2.72 -4.17 2.09
CA TYR A 91 1.50 -3.65 2.72
C TYR A 91 0.25 -3.97 1.92
N TYR A 92 -0.87 -4.08 2.61
CA TYR A 92 -2.19 -4.12 1.98
C TYR A 92 -3.16 -3.15 2.68
N LEU A 93 -4.15 -2.66 1.95
CA LEU A 93 -5.21 -1.87 2.56
C LEU A 93 -6.25 -2.78 3.19
N GLY A 94 -6.58 -2.55 4.46
CA GLY A 94 -7.68 -3.19 5.17
C GLY A 94 -8.96 -2.35 5.16
N SER A 95 -8.88 -1.11 4.71
CA SER A 95 -10.02 -0.19 4.54
C SER A 95 -9.69 0.91 3.53
N ASP A 96 -10.70 1.64 3.10
CA ASP A 96 -10.50 2.93 2.44
C ASP A 96 -9.75 3.88 3.37
N ILE A 97 -8.79 4.63 2.82
CA ILE A 97 -8.05 5.64 3.58
C ILE A 97 -8.10 7.01 2.89
N SER A 98 -8.12 8.05 3.71
CA SER A 98 -8.10 9.46 3.27
C SER A 98 -7.05 10.22 4.08
N PRO A 99 -5.76 10.07 3.75
CA PRO A 99 -4.69 10.78 4.42
C PRO A 99 -4.84 12.30 4.29
N ASN A 100 -4.59 13.04 5.37
CA ASN A 100 -4.58 14.51 5.34
C ASN A 100 -3.35 15.10 4.66
N TYR A 101 -2.34 14.28 4.37
CA TYR A 101 -1.07 14.66 3.75
C TYR A 101 -0.63 13.60 2.75
N THR A 102 0.28 13.97 1.88
CA THR A 102 0.92 13.05 0.92
C THR A 102 1.54 11.84 1.62
N ILE A 103 1.33 10.64 1.08
CA ILE A 103 2.11 9.46 1.45
C ILE A 103 3.43 9.52 0.70
N ARG A 104 4.55 9.61 1.44
CA ARG A 104 5.89 9.62 0.88
C ARG A 104 6.52 8.25 0.98
N ILE A 105 7.17 7.83 -0.10
CA ILE A 105 7.93 6.58 -0.22
C ILE A 105 9.37 6.95 -0.56
N GLU A 106 10.31 6.50 0.27
CA GLU A 106 11.75 6.79 0.15
C GLU A 106 12.56 5.53 -0.12
N GLU A 107 11.98 4.35 0.18
CA GLU A 107 12.61 3.05 0.10
C GLU A 107 11.72 2.07 -0.69
N ASN A 108 12.06 0.78 -0.65
CA ASN A 108 11.32 -0.24 -1.41
C ASN A 108 10.00 -0.59 -0.71
N VAL A 109 8.90 -0.31 -1.37
CA VAL A 109 7.54 -0.58 -0.90
C VAL A 109 6.76 -1.36 -1.94
N THR A 110 6.03 -2.39 -1.51
CA THR A 110 4.99 -3.02 -2.29
C THR A 110 3.65 -2.84 -1.57
N LEU A 111 2.65 -2.31 -2.28
CA LEU A 111 1.32 -2.03 -1.74
C LEU A 111 0.24 -2.70 -2.59
N CYS A 112 -0.57 -3.54 -1.94
CA CYS A 112 -1.82 -4.02 -2.50
C CYS A 112 -2.99 -3.14 -2.05
N LEU A 113 -3.75 -2.62 -3.01
CA LEU A 113 -4.96 -1.85 -2.68
C LEU A 113 -6.07 -2.73 -2.11
N ASN A 114 -6.08 -4.05 -2.39
CA ASN A 114 -7.06 -5.00 -1.86
C ASN A 114 -8.52 -4.55 -2.06
N GLY A 115 -8.80 -3.92 -3.21
CA GLY A 115 -10.11 -3.38 -3.53
C GLY A 115 -10.46 -2.03 -2.89
N HIS A 116 -9.62 -1.53 -2.01
CA HIS A 116 -9.84 -0.28 -1.30
C HIS A 116 -9.24 0.93 -2.03
N LYS A 117 -9.60 2.12 -1.57
CA LYS A 117 -9.12 3.36 -2.17
C LYS A 117 -8.24 4.18 -1.23
N ILE A 118 -7.30 4.89 -1.87
CA ILE A 118 -6.56 6.00 -1.27
C ILE A 118 -7.15 7.27 -1.86
N THR A 119 -7.73 8.13 -1.00
CA THR A 119 -8.23 9.44 -1.41
C THR A 119 -7.23 10.51 -0.98
N GLY A 120 -6.52 11.10 -1.94
CA GLY A 120 -5.53 12.15 -1.67
C GLY A 120 -6.16 13.42 -1.10
N ALA A 121 -5.39 14.14 -0.28
CA ALA A 121 -5.78 15.43 0.26
C ALA A 121 -5.81 16.51 -0.84
N ASN A 122 -6.69 17.50 -0.70
CA ASN A 122 -6.80 18.58 -1.66
C ASN A 122 -5.50 19.37 -1.79
N GLY A 123 -5.06 19.61 -3.00
CA GLY A 123 -3.84 20.36 -3.32
C GLY A 123 -2.53 19.59 -3.12
N MET A 124 -2.61 18.27 -2.81
CA MET A 124 -1.45 17.43 -2.54
C MET A 124 -1.43 16.22 -3.45
N ASP A 125 -0.24 15.69 -3.76
CA ASP A 125 -0.12 14.39 -4.41
C ASP A 125 -0.59 13.29 -3.44
N ALA A 126 -1.36 12.31 -3.91
CA ALA A 126 -1.78 11.22 -3.03
C ALA A 126 -0.57 10.39 -2.59
N ILE A 127 0.32 10.05 -3.53
CA ILE A 127 1.59 9.36 -3.27
C ILE A 127 2.73 10.12 -3.94
N LYS A 128 3.87 10.25 -3.22
CA LYS A 128 5.11 10.81 -3.76
C LYS A 128 6.27 9.85 -3.51
N LEU A 129 6.88 9.37 -4.59
CA LEU A 129 8.11 8.56 -4.55
C LEU A 129 9.32 9.48 -4.65
N THR A 130 10.21 9.41 -3.67
CA THR A 130 11.43 10.23 -3.59
C THR A 130 12.71 9.39 -3.58
N GLY A 131 12.58 8.06 -3.58
CA GLY A 131 13.69 7.11 -3.65
C GLY A 131 13.17 5.68 -3.66
N GLY A 132 14.06 4.72 -3.86
CA GLY A 132 13.73 3.29 -3.88
C GLY A 132 12.79 2.86 -5.00
N SER A 133 12.00 1.83 -4.74
CA SER A 133 11.04 1.25 -5.68
C SER A 133 9.66 1.17 -5.05
N PHE A 134 8.65 1.66 -5.74
CA PHE A 134 7.25 1.48 -5.36
C PHE A 134 6.55 0.54 -6.32
N THR A 135 6.00 -0.57 -5.81
CA THR A 135 5.16 -1.48 -6.58
C THR A 135 3.72 -1.38 -6.10
N LEU A 136 2.81 -1.02 -7.01
CA LEU A 136 1.37 -0.96 -6.78
C LEU A 136 0.69 -2.17 -7.42
N THR A 137 -0.13 -2.88 -6.63
CA THR A 137 -0.95 -4.00 -7.09
C THR A 137 -2.35 -3.94 -6.47
N ASP A 138 -3.27 -4.75 -6.98
CA ASP A 138 -4.62 -4.87 -6.44
C ASP A 138 -5.21 -6.24 -6.78
N CYS A 139 -5.45 -7.07 -5.77
CA CYS A 139 -5.97 -8.41 -5.96
C CYS A 139 -7.49 -8.47 -6.21
N GLN A 140 -8.21 -7.41 -5.89
CA GLN A 140 -9.67 -7.34 -6.05
C GLN A 140 -10.07 -6.60 -7.33
N ASN A 141 -9.11 -6.00 -8.06
CA ASN A 141 -9.32 -5.25 -9.30
C ASN A 141 -10.31 -4.07 -9.20
N SER A 142 -10.57 -3.58 -7.99
CA SER A 142 -11.48 -2.45 -7.71
C SER A 142 -10.83 -1.32 -6.92
N GLY A 143 -9.60 -1.56 -6.44
CA GLY A 143 -8.83 -0.60 -5.68
C GLY A 143 -8.35 0.57 -6.53
N LYS A 144 -8.25 1.75 -5.91
CA LYS A 144 -7.88 2.96 -6.64
C LYS A 144 -7.16 4.01 -5.81
N ILE A 145 -6.33 4.80 -6.51
CA ILE A 145 -5.76 6.04 -6.01
C ILE A 145 -6.51 7.18 -6.70
N THR A 146 -7.13 8.07 -5.93
CA THR A 146 -8.05 9.10 -6.43
C THR A 146 -8.04 10.35 -5.56
N HIS A 147 -8.68 11.41 -6.03
CA HIS A 147 -9.06 12.57 -5.24
C HIS A 147 -10.58 12.72 -5.21
N ALA A 148 -11.10 13.39 -4.18
CA ALA A 148 -12.53 13.73 -4.14
C ALA A 148 -12.87 14.71 -5.28
N SER A 149 -14.11 14.68 -5.76
CA SER A 149 -14.59 15.58 -6.80
C SER A 149 -14.36 17.05 -6.41
N GLY A 150 -13.82 17.81 -7.34
CA GLY A 150 -13.45 19.21 -7.12
C GLY A 150 -12.08 19.44 -6.49
N ASN A 151 -11.48 18.43 -5.88
CA ASN A 151 -10.13 18.50 -5.33
C ASN A 151 -9.07 18.39 -6.41
N THR A 152 -7.87 18.87 -6.08
CA THR A 152 -6.69 18.83 -6.94
C THR A 152 -5.56 18.05 -6.27
N GLY A 153 -4.67 17.51 -7.08
CA GLY A 153 -3.52 16.70 -6.69
C GLY A 153 -3.25 15.60 -7.71
N ARG A 154 -2.03 15.15 -7.82
CA ARG A 154 -1.67 14.00 -8.65
C ARG A 154 -1.99 12.71 -7.93
N GLY A 155 -2.26 11.64 -8.69
CA GLY A 155 -2.32 10.29 -8.11
C GLY A 155 -0.96 9.86 -7.58
N VAL A 156 0.06 9.83 -8.43
CA VAL A 156 1.44 9.47 -8.07
C VAL A 156 2.43 10.47 -8.69
N TYR A 157 3.30 11.02 -7.85
CA TYR A 157 4.45 11.79 -8.29
C TYR A 157 5.74 10.99 -8.05
N VAL A 158 6.43 10.65 -9.12
CA VAL A 158 7.71 9.93 -9.11
C VAL A 158 8.83 10.95 -9.30
N SER A 159 9.37 11.47 -8.20
CA SER A 159 10.45 12.47 -8.25
C SER A 159 11.83 11.83 -8.35
N SER A 160 11.97 10.59 -7.89
CA SER A 160 13.16 9.75 -8.00
C SER A 160 12.79 8.29 -7.74
N GLY A 161 13.60 7.34 -8.25
CA GLY A 161 13.35 5.90 -8.09
C GLY A 161 12.46 5.31 -9.18
N THR A 162 11.92 4.13 -8.94
CA THR A 162 11.16 3.36 -9.93
C THR A 162 9.74 3.08 -9.43
N PHE A 163 8.72 3.48 -10.18
CA PHE A 163 7.33 3.11 -9.93
C PHE A 163 6.91 1.97 -10.85
N ASN A 164 6.45 0.86 -10.26
CA ASN A 164 5.92 -0.29 -10.97
C ASN A 164 4.43 -0.44 -10.66
N MET A 165 3.58 -0.46 -11.67
CA MET A 165 2.15 -0.68 -11.53
C MET A 165 1.76 -2.00 -12.19
N SER A 166 1.33 -2.96 -11.39
CA SER A 166 0.86 -4.27 -11.85
C SER A 166 -0.64 -4.49 -11.63
N GLY A 167 -1.32 -3.59 -10.93
CA GLY A 167 -2.76 -3.67 -10.67
C GLY A 167 -3.31 -2.38 -10.07
N GLY A 168 -4.62 -2.34 -9.86
CA GLY A 168 -5.35 -1.19 -9.34
C GLY A 168 -5.63 -0.10 -10.39
N SER A 169 -6.17 1.00 -9.95
CA SER A 169 -6.55 2.13 -10.81
C SER A 169 -6.04 3.46 -10.24
N ILE A 170 -5.50 4.31 -11.11
CA ILE A 170 -5.19 5.71 -10.79
C ILE A 170 -6.18 6.56 -11.57
N THR A 171 -7.18 7.15 -10.89
CA THR A 171 -8.33 7.77 -11.55
C THR A 171 -8.88 8.97 -10.80
N GLY A 172 -9.45 9.94 -11.52
CA GLY A 172 -10.09 11.10 -10.92
C GLY A 172 -9.12 12.08 -10.25
N ASN A 173 -7.83 12.05 -10.62
CA ASN A 173 -6.83 12.95 -10.09
C ASN A 173 -6.64 14.15 -11.03
N LYS A 174 -6.37 15.31 -10.46
CA LYS A 174 -6.22 16.55 -11.24
C LYS A 174 -4.97 17.32 -10.80
N ALA A 175 -3.90 17.25 -11.58
CA ALA A 175 -2.78 18.12 -11.38
C ALA A 175 -3.19 19.58 -11.66
N GLN A 176 -2.89 20.48 -10.71
CA GLN A 176 -3.13 21.93 -10.86
C GLN A 176 -1.94 22.67 -10.27
N ASP A 177 -0.87 22.76 -11.03
CA ASP A 177 0.30 23.55 -10.71
C ASP A 177 0.62 24.50 -11.87
N ALA A 178 1.68 25.30 -11.71
CA ALA A 178 2.09 26.27 -12.73
C ALA A 178 2.31 25.66 -14.13
N GLN A 179 2.62 24.37 -14.20
CA GLN A 179 2.92 23.68 -15.45
C GLN A 179 1.88 22.58 -15.82
N GLY A 180 0.97 22.21 -14.90
CA GLY A 180 -0.09 21.24 -15.14
C GLY A 180 0.41 19.94 -15.75
N ARG A 181 1.21 19.16 -15.00
CA ARG A 181 1.86 17.94 -15.49
C ARG A 181 1.37 16.71 -14.76
N GLY A 182 1.01 15.66 -15.52
CA GLY A 182 0.75 14.32 -15.01
C GLY A 182 -0.35 14.24 -13.97
N GLY A 183 -1.62 14.35 -14.34
CA GLY A 183 -2.72 14.25 -13.37
C GLY A 183 -2.79 12.92 -12.68
N GLY A 184 -2.66 11.82 -13.41
CA GLY A 184 -2.55 10.48 -12.85
C GLY A 184 -1.16 10.19 -12.31
N VAL A 185 -0.15 10.20 -13.19
CA VAL A 185 1.24 9.92 -12.86
C VAL A 185 2.14 10.99 -13.46
N TYR A 186 2.99 11.56 -12.63
CA TYR A 186 4.06 12.45 -13.07
C TYR A 186 5.40 11.81 -12.78
N VAL A 187 6.20 11.56 -13.82
CA VAL A 187 7.56 11.02 -13.75
C VAL A 187 8.54 12.14 -14.02
N TYR A 188 9.41 12.42 -13.05
CA TYR A 188 10.32 13.54 -13.14
C TYR A 188 11.74 13.08 -13.51
N LYS A 189 12.31 13.72 -14.56
CA LYS A 189 13.70 13.52 -15.01
C LYS A 189 14.11 12.04 -15.15
N ASN A 190 14.99 11.58 -14.23
CA ASN A 190 15.62 10.25 -14.26
C ASN A 190 14.84 9.20 -13.47
N ALA A 191 13.62 9.50 -13.03
CA ALA A 191 12.74 8.52 -12.43
C ALA A 191 12.16 7.60 -13.50
N GLU A 192 11.74 6.41 -13.11
CA GLU A 192 11.21 5.40 -14.02
C GLU A 192 9.78 5.02 -13.67
N PHE A 193 8.99 4.71 -14.68
CA PHE A 193 7.64 4.17 -14.54
C PHE A 193 7.42 3.01 -15.48
N THR A 194 6.99 1.89 -14.93
CA THR A 194 6.62 0.69 -15.69
C THR A 194 5.21 0.28 -15.31
N MET A 195 4.37 0.02 -16.31
CA MET A 195 3.01 -0.48 -16.11
C MET A 195 2.82 -1.79 -16.84
N THR A 196 2.54 -2.85 -16.09
CA THR A 196 2.27 -4.20 -16.61
C THR A 196 0.81 -4.61 -16.41
N GLY A 197 0.05 -3.86 -15.60
CA GLY A 197 -1.36 -4.09 -15.33
C GLY A 197 -2.01 -2.88 -14.65
N GLY A 198 -3.33 -2.97 -14.41
CA GLY A 198 -4.11 -1.87 -13.86
C GLY A 198 -4.58 -0.86 -14.91
N SER A 199 -5.00 0.33 -14.47
CA SER A 199 -5.51 1.39 -15.34
C SER A 199 -5.19 2.79 -14.84
N ILE A 200 -4.99 3.72 -15.79
CA ILE A 200 -4.81 5.16 -15.51
C ILE A 200 -5.83 5.91 -16.39
N THR A 201 -6.95 6.31 -15.79
CA THR A 201 -8.10 6.87 -16.51
C THR A 201 -8.66 8.10 -15.80
N ASP A 202 -9.40 8.93 -16.53
CA ASP A 202 -10.16 10.08 -15.98
C ASP A 202 -9.30 11.05 -15.15
N ASN A 203 -8.01 11.11 -15.44
CA ASN A 203 -7.12 12.07 -14.80
C ASN A 203 -6.97 13.31 -15.68
N ALA A 204 -6.76 14.45 -15.04
CA ALA A 204 -6.61 15.73 -15.71
C ALA A 204 -5.34 16.45 -15.29
N ALA A 205 -4.82 17.24 -16.21
CA ALA A 205 -3.78 18.22 -15.91
C ALA A 205 -4.30 19.61 -16.31
N SER A 206 -4.15 20.60 -15.46
CA SER A 206 -4.51 21.98 -15.76
C SER A 206 -3.44 22.93 -15.24
N SER A 207 -3.18 23.99 -15.95
CA SER A 207 -2.20 25.02 -15.57
C SER A 207 -2.83 26.39 -15.67
N ASN A 208 -2.35 27.31 -14.83
CA ASN A 208 -2.75 28.70 -14.88
C ASN A 208 -2.08 29.44 -16.06
N GLU A 209 -1.07 28.82 -16.70
CA GLU A 209 -0.28 29.43 -17.80
C GLU A 209 -0.67 28.88 -19.19
N ASN A 210 -1.82 28.23 -19.33
CA ASN A 210 -2.32 27.60 -20.58
C ASN A 210 -1.42 26.52 -21.18
N LYS A 211 -0.58 25.87 -20.37
CA LYS A 211 0.29 24.77 -20.77
C LYS A 211 0.01 23.56 -19.88
N SER A 212 -0.84 22.65 -20.33
CA SER A 212 -1.16 21.43 -19.60
C SER A 212 -0.60 20.22 -20.36
N TYR A 213 0.04 19.30 -19.63
CA TYR A 213 0.71 18.16 -20.22
C TYR A 213 0.32 16.87 -19.51
N GLY A 214 -0.08 15.85 -20.31
CA GLY A 214 -0.31 14.50 -19.83
C GLY A 214 -1.35 14.38 -18.70
N GLY A 215 -2.64 14.44 -19.00
CA GLY A 215 -3.68 14.21 -17.99
C GLY A 215 -3.51 12.86 -17.29
N GLY A 216 -3.25 11.80 -18.04
CA GLY A 216 -2.96 10.46 -17.49
C GLY A 216 -1.53 10.38 -16.96
N VAL A 217 -0.54 10.35 -17.84
CA VAL A 217 0.89 10.20 -17.52
C VAL A 217 1.66 11.34 -18.20
N TYR A 218 2.66 11.86 -17.51
CA TYR A 218 3.69 12.75 -18.05
C TYR A 218 5.07 12.29 -17.58
N SER A 219 6.02 12.16 -18.51
CA SER A 219 7.43 11.78 -18.27
C SER A 219 8.37 12.71 -19.04
#